data_15264012fe98bf22a5df2307bd4c240a
#
_entry.id   15264012fe98bf22a5df2307bd4c240a
#
_cell.length_a   1.000
_cell.length_b   1.000
_cell.length_c   1.000
_cell.angle_alpha   90.00
_cell.angle_beta   90.00
_cell.angle_gamma   90.00
#
_symmetry.space_group_name_H-M   'P 1'
#
loop_
_entity.id
_entity.type
_entity.pdbx_description
1 polymer ?
#
loop_
_entity_poly.entity_id
_entity_poly.type
_entity_poly.pdbx_seq_one_letter_code
_entity_poly.pdbx_strand_id
1 'polypeptide(L)'
;RYRLVGSEMCIRDRIKADNKSLLKARGAFNDELPFGLEGKDAKLTLMGWEIVPDAYYDQIMDLKNNYGNPDIYLTENGAAYPDLIEKNGEINDTDRIDYFKKYLSAVKKSIDDGAKVKSYFAWTFMDNFEWALGFEKRFGIVHVDFKTLKRTPKKSYYFFKKLVEQNSIPLDF
;
A
#
# COMPACT_ATOMS: atom_id res chain seq x y z
N ARG A 1 -16.48 19.44 -3.48
CA ARG A 1 -15.08 19.52 -3.02
C ARG A 1 -14.50 18.12 -3.07
N TYR A 2 -13.49 17.90 -3.87
CA TYR A 2 -12.76 16.63 -3.94
C TYR A 2 -11.77 16.59 -2.77
N ARG A 3 -11.67 15.45 -2.07
CA ARG A 3 -10.58 15.20 -1.13
C ARG A 3 -9.65 14.17 -1.73
N LEU A 4 -8.41 14.56 -1.93
CA LEU A 4 -7.31 13.64 -2.20
C LEU A 4 -6.93 12.99 -0.86
N VAL A 5 -7.03 11.68 -0.78
CA VAL A 5 -6.43 10.93 0.30
C VAL A 5 -5.08 10.48 -0.24
N GLY A 6 -4.06 11.24 0.13
CA GLY A 6 -2.68 10.83 -0.09
C GLY A 6 -2.44 9.54 0.67
N SER A 7 -1.61 8.67 0.09
CA SER A 7 -1.36 7.38 0.68
C SER A 7 -0.75 7.50 2.07
N GLU A 8 -0.96 6.54 2.70
CA GLU A 8 -0.52 5.84 3.85
C GLU A 8 0.86 6.14 4.41
N MET A 9 1.77 6.74 3.68
CA MET A 9 3.10 7.09 4.19
C MET A 9 3.04 8.09 5.35
N CYS A 10 1.94 8.85 5.45
CA CYS A 10 1.75 9.85 6.50
C CYS A 10 0.69 9.50 7.54
N ILE A 11 -0.11 8.45 7.36
CA ILE A 11 -1.34 8.24 8.16
C ILE A 11 -1.32 6.92 8.95
N ARG A 12 -0.32 6.07 8.75
CA ARG A 12 -0.24 4.75 9.42
C ARG A 12 0.33 4.75 10.82
N ASP A 13 0.74 5.88 11.34
CA ASP A 13 1.28 5.92 12.69
C ASP A 13 0.18 5.59 13.70
N ARG A 14 0.28 4.41 14.29
CA ARG A 14 -0.53 4.07 15.45
C ARG A 14 -0.11 4.95 16.61
N ILE A 15 -1.04 5.73 17.11
CA ILE A 15 -0.86 6.52 18.30
C ILE A 15 -1.18 5.63 19.50
N LYS A 16 -0.13 5.23 20.24
CA LYS A 16 -0.34 4.63 21.55
C LYS A 16 -0.66 5.75 22.52
N ALA A 17 -1.92 5.87 22.91
CA ALA A 17 -2.32 6.75 23.98
C ALA A 17 -1.85 6.16 25.31
N ASP A 18 -0.78 6.68 25.87
CA ASP A 18 -0.52 6.56 27.28
C ASP A 18 -0.77 7.93 27.93
N ASN A 19 -1.22 7.92 29.19
CA ASN A 19 -1.61 9.12 29.93
C ASN A 19 -0.46 10.10 30.22
N LYS A 20 0.73 9.90 29.66
CA LYS A 20 1.96 10.67 29.95
C LYS A 20 2.74 11.11 28.73
N SER A 21 2.42 10.67 27.52
CA SER A 21 3.19 11.04 26.34
C SER A 21 2.44 12.03 25.47
N LEU A 22 3.04 13.17 25.27
CA LEU A 22 2.71 14.05 24.15
C LEU A 22 2.86 13.24 22.86
N LEU A 23 1.87 13.35 22.00
CA LEU A 23 1.84 12.80 20.64
C LEU A 23 3.18 13.03 19.95
N LYS A 24 4.01 12.02 19.89
CA LYS A 24 5.18 12.03 19.01
C LYS A 24 4.76 11.33 17.72
N ALA A 25 4.34 12.13 16.75
CA ALA A 25 4.30 11.67 15.38
C ALA A 25 5.74 11.36 14.98
N ARG A 26 6.02 10.09 14.68
CA ARG A 26 7.29 9.69 14.06
C ARG A 26 7.07 9.66 12.56
N GLY A 27 7.77 10.52 11.86
CA GLY A 27 7.83 10.48 10.41
C GLY A 27 8.51 9.19 9.92
N ALA A 28 8.27 8.83 8.68
CA ALA A 28 8.73 7.60 8.00
C ALA A 28 10.27 7.42 7.93
N PHE A 29 11.03 8.23 8.63
CA PHE A 29 12.48 8.34 8.50
C PHE A 29 13.28 7.85 9.72
N ASN A 30 12.65 7.22 10.70
CA ASN A 30 13.37 6.66 11.83
C ASN A 30 13.61 5.17 11.64
N ASP A 31 14.89 4.75 11.78
CA ASP A 31 15.34 3.35 11.76
C ASP A 31 14.80 2.51 12.95
N GLU A 32 14.09 3.12 13.87
CA GLU A 32 13.41 2.43 14.96
C GLU A 32 12.01 1.99 14.52
N LEU A 33 11.68 0.75 14.81
CA LEU A 33 10.36 0.16 14.57
C LEU A 33 9.24 1.10 15.07
N PRO A 34 8.17 1.29 14.28
CA PRO A 34 7.04 2.11 14.67
C PRO A 34 6.48 1.65 16.01
N PHE A 35 6.06 2.58 16.84
CA PHE A 35 5.41 2.28 18.11
C PHE A 35 4.21 1.35 17.94
N GLY A 36 4.14 0.31 18.76
CA GLY A 36 2.96 -0.53 18.88
C GLY A 36 3.04 -1.86 18.16
N LEU A 37 4.19 -2.19 17.55
CA LEU A 37 4.44 -3.51 16.94
C LEU A 37 4.80 -4.59 17.97
N GLU A 38 4.26 -4.54 19.16
CA GLU A 38 4.41 -5.61 20.16
C GLU A 38 3.51 -6.83 19.88
N GLY A 39 2.74 -6.80 18.80
CA GLY A 39 2.04 -7.97 18.31
C GLY A 39 3.02 -8.94 17.64
N LYS A 40 3.32 -10.06 18.27
CA LYS A 40 4.19 -11.14 17.74
C LYS A 40 3.79 -11.65 16.35
N ASP A 41 2.62 -11.25 15.85
CA ASP A 41 2.00 -11.72 14.61
C ASP A 41 1.77 -10.60 13.56
N ALA A 42 2.28 -9.39 13.78
CA ALA A 42 2.10 -8.30 12.82
C ALA A 42 2.90 -8.59 11.53
N LYS A 43 2.20 -8.68 10.40
CA LYS A 43 2.85 -8.78 9.08
C LYS A 43 3.35 -7.40 8.68
N LEU A 44 4.64 -7.34 8.35
CA LEU A 44 5.33 -6.10 7.98
C LEU A 44 5.70 -6.10 6.50
N THR A 45 5.73 -4.90 5.91
CA THR A 45 6.37 -4.66 4.62
C THR A 45 7.90 -4.58 4.79
N LEU A 46 8.65 -4.51 3.69
CA LEU A 46 10.11 -4.28 3.73
C LEU A 46 10.49 -2.92 4.34
N MET A 47 9.52 -2.00 4.49
CA MET A 47 9.69 -0.71 5.17
C MET A 47 9.47 -0.81 6.69
N GLY A 48 9.12 -1.99 7.21
CA GLY A 48 8.73 -2.15 8.61
C GLY A 48 7.31 -1.63 8.93
N TRP A 49 6.50 -1.36 7.91
CA TRP A 49 5.12 -0.91 8.11
C TRP A 49 4.18 -2.08 8.30
N GLU A 50 3.26 -1.95 9.25
CA GLU A 50 2.19 -2.94 9.45
C GLU A 50 1.24 -3.00 8.25
N ILE A 51 0.76 -4.20 7.97
CA ILE A 51 -0.29 -4.43 6.97
C ILE A 51 -1.63 -4.47 7.72
N VAL A 52 -2.39 -3.38 7.68
CA VAL A 52 -3.65 -3.21 8.42
C VAL A 52 -4.77 -2.73 7.49
N PRO A 53 -5.33 -3.61 6.65
CA PRO A 53 -6.37 -3.24 5.68
C PRO A 53 -7.64 -2.70 6.33
N ASP A 54 -7.99 -3.18 7.53
CA ASP A 54 -9.16 -2.70 8.27
C ASP A 54 -9.05 -1.22 8.64
N ALA A 55 -7.84 -0.74 9.02
CA ALA A 55 -7.62 0.68 9.28
C ALA A 55 -7.82 1.54 8.02
N TYR A 56 -7.54 0.98 6.84
CA TYR A 56 -7.78 1.66 5.57
C TYR A 56 -9.27 1.77 5.26
N TYR A 57 -10.02 0.70 5.52
CA TYR A 57 -11.48 0.73 5.46
C TYR A 57 -12.06 1.76 6.42
N ASP A 58 -11.63 1.74 7.69
CA ASP A 58 -12.11 2.66 8.72
C ASP A 58 -11.88 4.12 8.34
N GLN A 59 -10.72 4.45 7.77
CA GLN A 59 -10.40 5.79 7.29
C GLN A 59 -11.34 6.24 6.16
N ILE A 60 -11.63 5.37 5.20
CA ILE A 60 -12.57 5.67 4.11
C ILE A 60 -13.97 5.88 4.67
N MET A 61 -14.38 5.04 5.63
CA MET A 61 -15.69 5.15 6.27
C MET A 61 -15.80 6.38 7.18
N ASP A 62 -14.70 6.81 7.80
CA ASP A 62 -14.66 8.07 8.55
C ASP A 62 -14.95 9.27 7.64
N LEU A 63 -14.30 9.31 6.46
CA LEU A 63 -14.58 10.35 5.46
C LEU A 63 -16.03 10.34 5.00
N LYS A 64 -16.61 9.16 4.83
CA LYS A 64 -18.04 9.03 4.50
C LYS A 64 -18.92 9.56 5.62
N ASN A 65 -18.71 9.09 6.86
CA ASN A 65 -19.64 9.27 7.96
C ASN A 65 -19.53 10.68 8.59
N ASN A 66 -18.32 11.21 8.68
CA ASN A 66 -18.05 12.44 9.45
C ASN A 66 -17.77 13.65 8.55
N TYR A 67 -17.59 13.46 7.22
CA TYR A 67 -17.26 14.54 6.29
C TYR A 67 -18.22 14.65 5.10
N GLY A 68 -19.44 14.13 5.23
CA GLY A 68 -20.49 14.29 4.23
C GLY A 68 -20.31 13.44 2.98
N ASN A 69 -19.61 12.32 3.07
CA ASN A 69 -19.39 11.36 1.98
C ASN A 69 -18.88 12.03 0.70
N PRO A 70 -17.73 12.66 0.69
CA PRO A 70 -17.16 13.30 -0.49
C PRO A 70 -16.72 12.26 -1.53
N ASP A 71 -16.51 12.66 -2.77
CA ASP A 71 -15.79 11.84 -3.74
C ASP A 71 -14.34 11.63 -3.28
N ILE A 72 -13.92 10.37 -3.21
CA ILE A 72 -12.61 9.95 -2.66
C ILE A 72 -11.74 9.41 -3.80
N TYR A 73 -10.52 9.89 -3.88
CA TYR A 73 -9.49 9.42 -4.81
C TYR A 73 -8.31 8.90 -3.98
N LEU A 74 -8.06 7.59 -4.07
CA LEU A 74 -6.95 6.92 -3.38
C LEU A 74 -5.71 7.04 -4.28
N THR A 75 -4.91 8.07 -4.05
CA THR A 75 -3.85 8.50 -4.98
C THR A 75 -2.60 7.64 -4.95
N GLU A 76 -2.35 6.96 -3.82
CA GLU A 76 -1.21 6.09 -3.65
C GLU A 76 -1.54 5.01 -2.61
N ASN A 77 -1.26 3.77 -2.93
CA ASN A 77 -1.25 2.65 -1.98
C ASN A 77 -0.31 1.57 -2.49
N GLY A 78 0.65 1.15 -1.71
CA GLY A 78 1.62 0.16 -2.11
C GLY A 78 2.57 -0.26 -1.00
N ALA A 79 3.42 -1.23 -1.31
CA ALA A 79 4.40 -1.74 -0.37
C ALA A 79 5.68 -2.19 -1.08
N ALA A 80 6.81 -1.98 -0.41
CA ALA A 80 8.09 -2.52 -0.85
C ALA A 80 8.22 -3.96 -0.38
N TYR A 81 8.68 -4.81 -1.31
CA TYR A 81 9.04 -6.21 -1.05
C TYR A 81 10.31 -6.58 -1.80
N PRO A 82 11.06 -7.59 -1.36
CA PRO A 82 12.18 -8.14 -2.14
C PRO A 82 11.67 -8.66 -3.49
N ASP A 83 12.38 -8.34 -4.57
CA ASP A 83 12.10 -8.90 -5.87
C ASP A 83 12.89 -10.21 -6.03
N LEU A 84 12.21 -11.34 -6.08
CA LEU A 84 12.81 -12.64 -6.33
C LEU A 84 12.82 -12.88 -7.85
N ILE A 85 14.00 -12.73 -8.46
CA ILE A 85 14.19 -12.99 -9.89
C ILE A 85 14.45 -14.49 -10.07
N GLU A 86 13.55 -15.17 -10.76
CA GLU A 86 13.66 -16.58 -11.06
C GLU A 86 14.67 -16.85 -12.19
N LYS A 87 15.09 -18.11 -12.35
CA LYS A 87 16.07 -18.53 -13.38
C LYS A 87 15.62 -18.22 -14.82
N ASN A 88 14.31 -18.20 -15.06
CA ASN A 88 13.70 -17.82 -16.35
C ASN A 88 13.59 -16.30 -16.56
N GLY A 89 14.01 -15.50 -15.56
CA GLY A 89 13.94 -14.04 -15.58
C GLY A 89 12.59 -13.46 -15.17
N GLU A 90 11.63 -14.28 -14.76
CA GLU A 90 10.37 -13.82 -14.16
C GLU A 90 10.59 -13.30 -12.75
N ILE A 91 9.74 -12.38 -12.33
CA ILE A 91 9.80 -11.79 -10.99
C ILE A 91 8.52 -12.11 -10.25
N ASN A 92 8.65 -13.01 -9.29
CA ASN A 92 7.55 -13.47 -8.47
C ASN A 92 7.46 -12.66 -7.18
N ASP A 93 6.55 -11.70 -7.14
CA ASP A 93 6.30 -10.82 -6.01
C ASP A 93 4.93 -11.09 -5.35
N THR A 94 4.69 -12.32 -4.98
CA THR A 94 3.42 -12.81 -4.41
C THR A 94 3.01 -12.04 -3.16
N ASP A 95 3.96 -11.67 -2.30
CA ASP A 95 3.68 -10.88 -1.09
C ASP A 95 3.07 -9.52 -1.43
N ARG A 96 3.51 -8.88 -2.52
CA ARG A 96 2.93 -7.62 -3.00
C ARG A 96 1.52 -7.84 -3.54
N ILE A 97 1.27 -8.96 -4.21
CA ILE A 97 -0.08 -9.33 -4.67
C ILE A 97 -1.01 -9.53 -3.48
N ASP A 98 -0.57 -10.25 -2.45
CA ASP A 98 -1.34 -10.47 -1.23
C ASP A 98 -1.65 -9.17 -0.49
N TYR A 99 -0.70 -8.24 -0.48
CA TYR A 99 -0.90 -6.89 0.03
C TYR A 99 -2.03 -6.19 -0.74
N PHE A 100 -1.93 -6.12 -2.06
CA PHE A 100 -2.94 -5.45 -2.88
C PHE A 100 -4.32 -6.12 -2.77
N LYS A 101 -4.40 -7.45 -2.74
CA LYS A 101 -5.67 -8.15 -2.53
C LYS A 101 -6.37 -7.69 -1.25
N LYS A 102 -5.64 -7.59 -0.15
CA LYS A 102 -6.19 -7.17 1.16
C LYS A 102 -6.69 -5.74 1.13
N TYR A 103 -5.87 -4.81 0.62
CA TYR A 103 -6.25 -3.39 0.58
C TYR A 103 -7.37 -3.11 -0.42
N LEU A 104 -7.34 -3.72 -1.60
CA LEU A 104 -8.43 -3.62 -2.57
C LEU A 104 -9.73 -4.24 -2.04
N SER A 105 -9.66 -5.31 -1.26
CA SER A 105 -10.85 -5.88 -0.58
C SER A 105 -11.44 -4.90 0.44
N ALA A 106 -10.59 -4.20 1.20
CA ALA A 106 -11.04 -3.15 2.12
C ALA A 106 -11.69 -1.98 1.38
N VAL A 107 -11.10 -1.55 0.26
CA VAL A 107 -11.69 -0.52 -0.63
C VAL A 107 -13.04 -0.99 -1.19
N LYS A 108 -13.10 -2.20 -1.73
CA LYS A 108 -14.35 -2.78 -2.27
C LYS A 108 -15.44 -2.79 -1.19
N LYS A 109 -15.10 -3.26 0.01
CA LYS A 109 -16.04 -3.26 1.14
C LYS A 109 -16.53 -1.86 1.47
N SER A 110 -15.66 -0.85 1.48
CA SER A 110 -16.06 0.54 1.75
C SER A 110 -17.02 1.09 0.68
N ILE A 111 -16.82 0.69 -0.59
CA ILE A 111 -17.73 1.04 -1.70
C ILE A 111 -19.09 0.37 -1.50
N ASP A 112 -19.09 -0.92 -1.16
CA ASP A 112 -20.34 -1.67 -0.89
C ASP A 112 -21.11 -1.06 0.29
N ASP A 113 -20.39 -0.55 1.29
CA ASP A 113 -20.95 0.17 2.42
C ASP A 113 -21.28 1.65 2.11
N GLY A 114 -21.19 2.05 0.83
CA GLY A 114 -21.69 3.32 0.29
C GLY A 114 -20.70 4.49 0.29
N ALA A 115 -19.40 4.26 0.47
CA ALA A 115 -18.39 5.30 0.27
C ALA A 115 -18.21 5.61 -1.23
N LYS A 116 -17.98 6.89 -1.56
CA LYS A 116 -17.83 7.35 -2.94
C LYS A 116 -16.38 7.29 -3.41
N VAL A 117 -15.77 6.10 -3.38
CA VAL A 117 -14.42 5.92 -3.93
C VAL A 117 -14.48 5.90 -5.45
N LYS A 118 -13.74 6.81 -6.09
CA LYS A 118 -13.73 7.03 -7.55
C LYS A 118 -12.53 6.41 -8.23
N SER A 119 -11.40 6.34 -7.54
CA SER A 119 -10.19 5.77 -8.11
C SER A 119 -9.28 5.20 -7.03
N TYR A 120 -8.42 4.28 -7.48
CA TYR A 120 -7.34 3.70 -6.71
C TYR A 120 -6.09 3.66 -7.58
N PHE A 121 -4.99 4.18 -7.09
CA PHE A 121 -3.71 4.18 -7.77
C PHE A 121 -2.70 3.38 -6.96
N ALA A 122 -2.14 2.35 -7.58
CA ALA A 122 -1.07 1.59 -6.96
C ALA A 122 0.22 2.43 -6.89
N TRP A 123 0.86 2.45 -5.73
CA TRP A 123 2.22 2.94 -5.60
C TRP A 123 3.19 1.76 -5.65
N THR A 124 3.94 1.57 -6.73
CA THR A 124 4.06 2.46 -7.88
C THR A 124 4.12 1.62 -9.16
N PHE A 125 3.95 2.26 -10.31
CA PHE A 125 4.00 1.53 -11.60
C PHE A 125 5.37 0.89 -11.85
N MET A 126 6.46 1.66 -11.70
CA MET A 126 7.83 1.19 -11.88
C MET A 126 8.66 1.46 -10.65
N ASP A 127 9.64 0.58 -10.35
CA ASP A 127 10.65 0.86 -9.35
C ASP A 127 11.29 2.22 -9.61
N ASN A 128 11.43 3.03 -8.57
CA ASN A 128 11.95 4.38 -8.65
C ASN A 128 12.84 4.70 -7.44
N PHE A 129 13.24 5.97 -7.32
CA PHE A 129 14.02 6.49 -6.21
C PHE A 129 13.12 6.76 -5.01
N GLU A 130 13.35 6.03 -3.91
CA GLU A 130 12.58 6.13 -2.67
C GLU A 130 13.27 7.07 -1.67
N TRP A 131 13.27 8.35 -1.96
CA TRP A 131 13.79 9.40 -1.06
C TRP A 131 15.09 9.03 -0.37
N ALA A 132 15.13 9.08 0.97
CA ALA A 132 16.32 8.76 1.77
C ALA A 132 16.80 7.29 1.64
N LEU A 133 15.95 6.39 1.13
CA LEU A 133 16.27 4.97 0.95
C LEU A 133 16.79 4.65 -0.46
N GLY A 134 16.89 5.67 -1.32
CA GLY A 134 17.47 5.54 -2.66
C GLY A 134 16.72 4.50 -3.51
N PHE A 135 17.47 3.58 -4.13
CA PHE A 135 16.94 2.55 -5.01
C PHE A 135 16.77 1.18 -4.35
N GLU A 136 16.97 1.08 -3.04
CA GLU A 136 16.91 -0.20 -2.33
C GLU A 136 15.49 -0.71 -2.12
N LYS A 137 14.56 0.19 -1.92
CA LYS A 137 13.15 -0.13 -1.66
C LYS A 137 12.35 -0.13 -2.96
N ARG A 138 11.88 -1.31 -3.33
CA ARG A 138 11.22 -1.52 -4.61
C ARG A 138 9.71 -1.62 -4.42
N PHE A 139 9.00 -0.57 -4.84
CA PHE A 139 7.54 -0.49 -4.77
C PHE A 139 6.86 -0.84 -6.11
N GLY A 140 7.61 -0.82 -7.21
CA GLY A 140 7.07 -0.98 -8.55
C GLY A 140 6.37 -2.32 -8.77
N ILE A 141 5.31 -2.33 -9.57
CA ILE A 141 4.76 -3.54 -10.19
C ILE A 141 5.56 -3.93 -11.45
N VAL A 142 6.42 -3.01 -11.93
CA VAL A 142 7.41 -3.26 -12.97
C VAL A 142 8.79 -3.07 -12.37
N HIS A 143 9.63 -4.08 -12.46
CA HIS A 143 11.02 -4.04 -12.04
C HIS A 143 11.86 -3.19 -13.00
N VAL A 144 12.73 -2.37 -12.46
CA VAL A 144 13.73 -1.61 -13.22
C VAL A 144 15.12 -2.07 -12.81
N ASP A 145 15.89 -2.57 -13.77
CA ASP A 145 17.33 -2.72 -13.59
C ASP A 145 17.97 -1.34 -13.73
N PHE A 146 18.40 -0.75 -12.63
CA PHE A 146 18.93 0.62 -12.61
C PHE A 146 20.28 0.80 -13.34
N LYS A 147 20.96 -0.30 -13.72
CA LYS A 147 22.19 -0.24 -14.50
C LYS A 147 21.90 -0.22 -16.00
N THR A 148 21.01 -1.09 -16.46
CA THR A 148 20.68 -1.28 -17.87
C THR A 148 19.42 -0.54 -18.28
N LEU A 149 18.64 -0.07 -17.33
CA LEU A 149 17.30 0.52 -17.50
C LEU A 149 16.28 -0.43 -18.14
N LYS A 150 16.58 -1.73 -18.12
CA LYS A 150 15.62 -2.76 -18.56
C LYS A 150 14.43 -2.78 -17.61
N ARG A 151 13.23 -2.82 -18.17
CA ARG A 151 11.98 -2.97 -17.45
C ARG A 151 11.44 -4.38 -17.61
N THR A 152 11.07 -5.01 -16.50
CA THR A 152 10.50 -6.36 -16.49
C THR A 152 9.22 -6.34 -15.68
N PRO A 153 8.06 -6.61 -16.28
CA PRO A 153 6.80 -6.73 -15.52
C PRO A 153 6.93 -7.80 -14.43
N LYS A 154 6.51 -7.50 -13.21
CA LYS A 154 6.45 -8.45 -12.11
C LYS A 154 5.12 -9.22 -12.17
N LYS A 155 4.96 -10.23 -11.37
CA LYS A 155 3.70 -10.97 -11.26
C LYS A 155 2.54 -10.05 -10.84
N SER A 156 2.80 -9.07 -9.97
CA SER A 156 1.83 -8.05 -9.60
C SER A 156 1.34 -7.17 -10.75
N TYR A 157 2.16 -6.94 -11.79
CA TYR A 157 1.70 -6.26 -13.00
C TYR A 157 0.59 -7.05 -13.70
N TYR A 158 0.76 -8.35 -13.85
CA TYR A 158 -0.25 -9.21 -14.47
C TYR A 158 -1.50 -9.37 -13.60
N PHE A 159 -1.34 -9.33 -12.28
CA PHE A 159 -2.46 -9.23 -11.35
C PHE A 159 -3.30 -7.97 -11.62
N PHE A 160 -2.66 -6.79 -11.71
CA PHE A 160 -3.36 -5.55 -12.03
C PHE A 160 -3.99 -5.56 -13.43
N LYS A 161 -3.28 -6.12 -14.43
CA LYS A 161 -3.85 -6.30 -15.76
C LYS A 161 -5.17 -7.07 -15.70
N LYS A 162 -5.16 -8.24 -15.03
CA LYS A 162 -6.36 -9.08 -14.87
C LYS A 162 -7.46 -8.37 -14.08
N LEU A 163 -7.10 -7.66 -13.00
CA LEU A 163 -8.03 -6.87 -12.20
C LEU A 163 -8.77 -5.83 -13.04
N VAL A 164 -8.06 -5.10 -13.89
CA VAL A 164 -8.66 -4.08 -14.78
C VAL A 164 -9.52 -4.72 -15.86
N GLU A 165 -9.05 -5.80 -16.49
CA GLU A 165 -9.80 -6.51 -17.54
C GLU A 165 -11.11 -7.12 -17.01
N GLN A 166 -11.11 -7.62 -15.77
CA GLN A 166 -12.28 -8.27 -15.16
C GLN A 166 -13.15 -7.31 -14.35
N ASN A 167 -12.65 -6.11 -14.07
CA ASN A 167 -13.24 -5.17 -13.12
C ASN A 167 -13.56 -5.82 -11.76
N SER A 168 -12.73 -6.73 -11.32
CA SER A 168 -12.87 -7.48 -10.06
C SER A 168 -11.53 -7.96 -9.55
N ILE A 169 -11.42 -8.22 -8.24
CA ILE A 169 -10.19 -8.72 -7.62
C ILE A 169 -9.96 -10.17 -8.04
N PRO A 170 -8.83 -10.48 -8.74
CA PRO A 170 -8.53 -11.86 -9.12
C PRO A 170 -8.16 -12.69 -7.89
N LEU A 171 -9.03 -13.59 -7.48
CA LEU A 171 -8.82 -14.44 -6.29
C LEU A 171 -7.90 -15.63 -6.59
N ASP A 172 -7.84 -16.06 -7.85
CA ASP A 172 -7.10 -17.20 -8.39
C ASP A 172 -5.67 -16.85 -8.86
N PHE A 173 -5.14 -15.71 -8.47
CA PHE A 173 -3.83 -15.18 -8.92
C PHE A 173 -2.71 -15.49 -7.94
#